data_6638b31a14f5e37f29477fba05aac300
#
_entry.id   6638b31a14f5e37f29477fba05aac300
#
_cell.length_a   1.000
_cell.length_b   1.000
_cell.length_c   1.000
_cell.angle_alpha   90.00
_cell.angle_beta   90.00
_cell.angle_gamma   90.00
#
_symmetry.space_group_name_H-M   'P 1'
#
loop_
_entity.id
_entity.type
_entity.pdbx_description
1 polymer ?
#
loop_
_entity_poly.entity_id
_entity_poly.type
_entity_poly.pdbx_seq_one_letter_code
_entity_poly.pdbx_strand_id
1 'polypeptide(L)'
;GGYRYLTLDFTFAYPNAQEAYGFIDQNSVLTLKLLNGDVINLRAGQMDRGKYDTVKQELTYSVYYPIDRSYLGLLKVSELDLIRVFWSSGFEEYPIHQMDFFQRQLQCLGD
;
A
#
# COMPACT_ATOMS: atom_id res chain seq x y z
N GLY A 1 -8.20 -20.74 -10.41
CA GLY A 1 -7.49 -19.61 -10.10
C GLY A 1 -8.25 -18.55 -9.36
N GLY A 2 -7.75 -18.18 -8.23
CA GLY A 2 -8.32 -17.11 -7.46
C GLY A 2 -7.74 -15.77 -7.83
N TYR A 3 -8.36 -14.74 -7.28
CA TYR A 3 -7.81 -13.41 -7.36
C TYR A 3 -6.66 -13.27 -6.36
N ARG A 4 -5.68 -12.47 -6.74
CA ARG A 4 -4.59 -12.09 -5.84
C ARG A 4 -4.68 -10.59 -5.60
N TYR A 5 -4.41 -10.17 -4.39
CA TYR A 5 -4.37 -8.76 -4.05
C TYR A 5 -3.37 -8.53 -2.93
N LEU A 6 -2.86 -7.32 -2.89
CA LEU A 6 -1.97 -6.85 -1.85
C LEU A 6 -2.78 -5.94 -0.92
N THR A 7 -2.71 -6.20 0.39
CA THR A 7 -3.35 -5.34 1.37
C THR A 7 -2.28 -4.54 2.09
N LEU A 8 -2.47 -3.23 2.15
CA LEU A 8 -1.60 -2.33 2.89
C LEU A 8 -2.38 -1.64 3.99
N ASP A 9 -1.84 -1.69 5.20
CA ASP A 9 -2.38 -0.98 6.35
C ASP A 9 -1.44 0.16 6.70
N PHE A 10 -1.99 1.38 6.79
CA PHE A 10 -1.23 2.56 7.19
C PHE A 10 -1.82 3.07 8.50
N THR A 11 -0.98 3.17 9.54
CA THR A 11 -1.42 3.65 10.85
C THR A 11 -0.64 4.90 11.22
N PHE A 12 -1.38 5.96 11.57
CA PHE A 12 -0.81 7.24 11.93
C PHE A 12 -1.25 7.60 13.35
N ALA A 13 -0.29 7.92 14.21
CA ALA A 13 -0.52 8.18 15.63
C ALA A 13 -0.47 9.67 15.96
N TYR A 14 -0.92 10.54 15.05
CA TYR A 14 -0.98 11.97 15.35
C TYR A 14 -2.35 12.54 14.97
N PRO A 15 -2.80 13.64 15.66
CA PRO A 15 -4.21 14.02 15.65
C PRO A 15 -4.75 14.52 14.32
N ASN A 16 -3.93 15.10 13.46
CA ASN A 16 -4.39 15.69 12.21
C ASN A 16 -4.06 14.84 10.98
N ALA A 17 -3.84 13.53 11.18
CA ALA A 17 -3.44 12.66 10.08
C ALA A 17 -4.47 12.63 8.96
N GLN A 18 -5.77 12.57 9.30
CA GLN A 18 -6.82 12.52 8.29
C GLN A 18 -6.86 13.80 7.45
N GLU A 19 -6.62 14.96 8.05
CA GLU A 19 -6.54 16.21 7.30
C GLU A 19 -5.31 16.23 6.40
N ALA A 20 -4.20 15.68 6.88
CA ALA A 20 -2.95 15.69 6.13
C ALA A 20 -2.99 14.74 4.94
N TYR A 21 -3.53 13.52 5.11
CA TYR A 21 -3.52 12.49 4.08
C TYR A 21 -4.82 12.40 3.31
N GLY A 22 -5.96 12.66 3.97
CA GLY A 22 -7.26 12.57 3.33
C GLY A 22 -7.73 11.14 3.19
N PHE A 23 -7.86 10.68 1.95
CA PHE A 23 -8.37 9.34 1.65
C PHE A 23 -7.62 8.76 0.46
N ILE A 24 -7.77 7.45 0.27
CA ILE A 24 -7.32 6.76 -0.95
C ILE A 24 -8.57 6.44 -1.75
N ASP A 25 -8.65 6.99 -2.97
CA ASP A 25 -9.81 6.81 -3.83
C ASP A 25 -9.78 5.44 -4.51
N GLN A 26 -10.94 5.00 -4.97
CA GLN A 26 -11.00 3.85 -5.84
C GLN A 26 -10.18 4.12 -7.10
N ASN A 27 -9.42 3.13 -7.54
CA ASN A 27 -8.49 3.23 -8.67
C ASN A 27 -7.28 4.13 -8.42
N SER A 28 -7.07 4.60 -7.19
CA SER A 28 -5.84 5.31 -6.84
C SER A 28 -4.64 4.40 -7.09
N VAL A 29 -3.58 4.97 -7.65
CA VAL A 29 -2.41 4.18 -8.06
C VAL A 29 -1.50 3.90 -6.88
N LEU A 30 -1.01 2.66 -6.79
CA LEU A 30 0.13 2.29 -5.96
C LEU A 30 1.28 1.95 -6.91
N THR A 31 2.37 2.66 -6.81
CA THR A 31 3.54 2.41 -7.64
C THR A 31 4.57 1.63 -6.85
N LEU A 32 4.96 0.48 -7.38
CA LEU A 32 6.00 -0.37 -6.79
C LEU A 32 7.25 -0.24 -7.65
N LYS A 33 8.31 0.32 -7.07
CA LYS A 33 9.58 0.47 -7.77
C LYS A 33 10.51 -0.65 -7.36
N LEU A 34 11.04 -1.36 -8.35
CA LEU A 34 11.94 -2.47 -8.14
C LEU A 34 13.39 -2.01 -8.17
N LEU A 35 14.28 -2.81 -7.58
CA LEU A 35 15.71 -2.49 -7.52
C LEU A 35 16.35 -2.40 -8.89
N ASN A 36 15.84 -3.14 -9.88
CA ASN A 36 16.36 -3.11 -11.25
C ASN A 36 15.87 -1.90 -12.05
N GLY A 37 15.02 -1.05 -11.46
CA GLY A 37 14.47 0.11 -12.12
C GLY A 37 13.09 -0.08 -12.71
N ASP A 38 12.59 -1.31 -12.76
CA ASP A 38 11.23 -1.58 -13.24
C ASP A 38 10.20 -1.01 -12.29
N VAL A 39 9.04 -0.68 -12.85
CA VAL A 39 7.93 -0.09 -12.11
C VAL A 39 6.67 -0.88 -12.37
N ILE A 40 5.93 -1.20 -11.31
CA ILE A 40 4.63 -1.85 -11.39
C ILE A 40 3.61 -0.92 -10.77
N ASN A 41 2.53 -0.67 -11.48
CA ASN A 41 1.43 0.16 -10.98
C ASN A 41 0.21 -0.72 -10.71
N LEU A 42 -0.28 -0.64 -9.47
CA LEU A 42 -1.52 -1.28 -9.06
C LEU A 42 -2.55 -0.20 -8.78
N ARG A 43 -3.83 -0.58 -8.73
CA ARG A 43 -4.91 0.37 -8.45
C ARG A 43 -5.74 -0.13 -7.29
N ALA A 44 -6.14 0.79 -6.41
CA ALA A 44 -6.96 0.46 -5.26
C ALA A 44 -8.31 -0.08 -5.72
N GLY A 45 -8.74 -1.16 -5.07
CA GLY A 45 -10.02 -1.79 -5.40
C GLY A 45 -11.22 -1.05 -4.84
N GLN A 46 -11.05 -0.34 -3.74
CA GLN A 46 -12.11 0.44 -3.09
C GLN A 46 -11.52 1.71 -2.49
N MET A 47 -12.39 2.70 -2.28
CA MET A 47 -12.02 3.88 -1.52
C MET A 47 -11.85 3.53 -0.05
N ASP A 48 -10.87 4.14 0.61
CA ASP A 48 -10.71 4.05 2.05
C ASP A 48 -10.43 5.44 2.61
N ARG A 49 -11.27 5.85 3.57
CA ARG A 49 -11.18 7.16 4.22
C ARG A 49 -10.43 7.10 5.54
N GLY A 50 -10.00 5.91 5.94
CA GLY A 50 -9.37 5.71 7.22
C GLY A 50 -10.39 5.49 8.33
N LYS A 51 -9.94 4.83 9.38
CA LYS A 51 -10.75 4.55 10.57
C LYS A 51 -9.98 5.02 11.79
N TYR A 52 -10.58 5.93 12.55
CA TYR A 52 -9.95 6.48 13.74
C TYR A 52 -10.33 5.66 14.98
N ASP A 53 -9.33 5.23 15.74
CA ASP A 53 -9.51 4.54 17.01
C ASP A 53 -9.32 5.57 18.13
N THR A 54 -10.40 5.89 18.86
CA THR A 54 -10.37 6.92 19.90
C THR A 54 -9.61 6.46 21.14
N VAL A 55 -9.56 5.15 21.39
CA VAL A 55 -8.84 4.61 22.54
C VAL A 55 -7.32 4.68 22.31
N LYS A 56 -6.87 4.24 21.16
CA LYS A 56 -5.45 4.25 20.81
C LYS A 56 -4.99 5.59 20.24
N GLN A 57 -5.93 6.45 19.85
CA GLN A 57 -5.64 7.71 19.16
C GLN A 57 -4.83 7.49 17.88
N GLU A 58 -5.27 6.53 17.10
CA GLU A 58 -4.62 6.16 15.86
C GLU A 58 -5.62 6.17 14.70
N LEU A 59 -5.15 6.62 13.54
CA LEU A 59 -5.90 6.56 12.29
C LEU A 59 -5.31 5.46 11.43
N THR A 60 -6.14 4.51 10.98
CA THR A 60 -5.70 3.38 10.17
C THR A 60 -6.44 3.37 8.85
N TYR A 61 -5.68 3.24 7.76
CA TYR A 61 -6.18 2.98 6.42
C TYR A 61 -5.84 1.55 6.06
N SER A 62 -6.83 0.82 5.55
CA SER A 62 -6.65 -0.55 5.05
C SER A 62 -7.09 -0.57 3.59
N VAL A 63 -6.14 -0.74 2.69
CA VAL A 63 -6.40 -0.65 1.26
C VAL A 63 -5.95 -1.94 0.59
N TYR A 64 -6.77 -2.48 -0.30
CA TYR A 64 -6.35 -3.61 -1.11
C TYR A 64 -6.16 -3.21 -2.55
N TYR A 65 -5.16 -3.83 -3.17
CA TYR A 65 -4.78 -3.57 -4.55
C TYR A 65 -4.79 -4.89 -5.30
N PRO A 66 -5.75 -5.13 -6.19
CA PRO A 66 -5.76 -6.36 -7.00
C PRO A 66 -4.48 -6.45 -7.84
N ILE A 67 -3.94 -7.64 -7.96
CA ILE A 67 -2.70 -7.90 -8.67
C ILE A 67 -3.00 -8.76 -9.89
N ASP A 68 -2.59 -8.28 -11.06
CA ASP A 68 -2.64 -9.07 -12.27
C ASP A 68 -1.65 -10.23 -12.19
N ARG A 69 -2.05 -11.37 -12.72
CA ARG A 69 -1.21 -12.57 -12.73
C ARG A 69 0.17 -12.34 -13.32
N SER A 70 0.23 -11.49 -14.33
CA SER A 70 1.50 -11.19 -15.00
C SER A 70 2.54 -10.56 -14.08
N TYR A 71 2.09 -9.93 -12.98
CA TYR A 71 3.00 -9.28 -12.04
C TYR A 71 3.42 -10.17 -10.87
N LEU A 72 2.74 -11.31 -10.65
CA LEU A 72 3.03 -12.15 -9.48
C LEU A 72 4.47 -12.64 -9.44
N GLY A 73 5.02 -12.99 -10.60
CA GLY A 73 6.40 -13.46 -10.69
C GLY A 73 7.44 -12.37 -10.45
N LEU A 74 7.04 -11.11 -10.57
CA LEU A 74 7.92 -9.96 -10.38
C LEU A 74 7.89 -9.43 -8.96
N LEU A 75 6.83 -9.74 -8.19
CA LEU A 75 6.61 -9.17 -6.87
C LEU A 75 7.27 -10.01 -5.79
N LYS A 76 8.60 -9.90 -5.70
CA LYS A 76 9.37 -10.52 -4.62
C LYS A 76 9.90 -9.42 -3.70
N VAL A 77 9.81 -9.66 -2.41
CA VAL A 77 10.23 -8.68 -1.40
C VAL A 77 11.67 -8.20 -1.65
N SER A 78 12.56 -9.14 -1.99
CA SER A 78 13.97 -8.83 -2.20
C SER A 78 14.24 -7.93 -3.40
N GLU A 79 13.26 -7.76 -4.28
CA GLU A 79 13.40 -6.95 -5.49
C GLU A 79 12.74 -5.58 -5.38
N LEU A 80 12.05 -5.30 -4.27
CA LEU A 80 11.38 -4.02 -4.06
C LEU A 80 12.34 -3.00 -3.44
N ASP A 81 12.31 -1.79 -3.97
CA ASP A 81 13.07 -0.65 -3.48
C ASP A 81 12.20 0.27 -2.64
N LEU A 82 11.09 0.74 -3.23
CA LEU A 82 10.16 1.62 -2.53
C LEU A 82 8.75 1.47 -3.09
N ILE A 83 7.78 2.00 -2.34
CA ILE A 83 6.42 2.15 -2.83
C ILE A 83 6.05 3.63 -2.83
N ARG A 84 5.18 4.00 -3.78
CA ARG A 84 4.61 5.35 -3.85
C ARG A 84 3.10 5.21 -3.74
N VAL A 85 2.53 5.85 -2.71
CA VAL A 85 1.10 5.82 -2.45
C VAL A 85 0.50 7.17 -2.83
N PHE A 86 -0.59 7.15 -3.59
CA PHE A 86 -1.29 8.37 -3.97
C PHE A 86 -2.51 8.57 -3.07
N TRP A 87 -2.40 9.54 -2.17
CA TRP A 87 -3.47 10.00 -1.31
C TRP A 87 -4.24 11.10 -2.01
N SER A 88 -5.43 11.44 -1.51
CA SER A 88 -6.18 12.57 -2.06
C SER A 88 -5.43 13.89 -1.91
N SER A 89 -4.55 13.99 -0.92
CA SER A 89 -3.72 15.18 -0.67
C SER A 89 -2.46 15.23 -1.51
N GLY A 90 -2.08 14.13 -2.18
CA GLY A 90 -0.84 14.04 -2.94
C GLY A 90 -0.20 12.68 -2.77
N PHE A 91 1.03 12.53 -3.22
CA PHE A 91 1.71 11.25 -3.09
C PHE A 91 2.82 11.31 -2.03
N GLU A 92 3.12 10.12 -1.48
CA GLU A 92 4.27 9.93 -0.59
C GLU A 92 4.98 8.64 -0.95
N GLU A 93 6.29 8.61 -0.73
CA GLU A 93 7.13 7.45 -1.01
C GLU A 93 7.62 6.84 0.30
N TYR A 94 7.60 5.51 0.36
CA TYR A 94 8.04 4.78 1.54
C TYR A 94 9.10 3.76 1.13
N PRO A 95 10.33 3.87 1.66
CA PRO A 95 11.37 2.87 1.42
C PRO A 95 10.95 1.52 2.00
N ILE A 96 11.18 0.46 1.26
CA ILE A 96 10.68 -0.86 1.63
C ILE A 96 11.30 -1.39 2.93
N HIS A 97 12.55 -1.01 3.20
CA HIS A 97 13.25 -1.48 4.41
C HIS A 97 12.63 -0.95 5.71
N GLN A 98 11.73 0.04 5.61
CA GLN A 98 11.03 0.60 6.77
C GLN A 98 9.64 0.00 6.94
N MET A 99 9.28 -1.00 6.14
CA MET A 99 7.91 -1.50 6.07
C MET A 99 7.86 -3.02 6.27
N ASP A 100 8.16 -3.47 7.48
CA ASP A 100 8.18 -4.90 7.81
C ASP A 100 6.84 -5.58 7.50
N PHE A 101 5.72 -4.91 7.81
CA PHE A 101 4.40 -5.49 7.57
C PHE A 101 4.14 -5.71 6.07
N PHE A 102 4.64 -4.81 5.23
CA PHE A 102 4.51 -4.92 3.78
C PHE A 102 5.26 -6.16 3.27
N GLN A 103 6.45 -6.39 3.81
CA GLN A 103 7.25 -7.56 3.45
C GLN A 103 6.51 -8.86 3.79
N ARG A 104 5.86 -8.91 4.95
CA ARG A 104 5.07 -10.08 5.33
C ARG A 104 3.91 -10.33 4.39
N GLN A 105 3.22 -9.27 3.98
CA GLN A 105 2.11 -9.37 3.02
C GLN A 105 2.58 -9.98 1.71
N LEU A 106 3.71 -9.51 1.20
CA LEU A 106 4.27 -10.02 -0.05
C LEU A 106 4.70 -11.47 0.06
N GLN A 107 5.22 -11.88 1.21
CA GLN A 107 5.60 -13.28 1.43
C GLN A 107 4.38 -14.19 1.36
N CYS A 108 3.26 -13.76 1.90
CA CYS A 108 2.01 -14.52 1.79
C CYS A 108 1.53 -14.63 0.35
N LEU A 109 1.73 -13.59 -0.46
CA LEU A 109 1.38 -13.62 -1.88
C LEU A 109 2.31 -14.53 -2.68
N GLY A 110 3.54 -14.70 -2.24
CA GLY A 110 4.53 -15.50 -2.94
C GLY A 110 4.30 -16.99 -2.87
N ASP A 111 3.40 -17.40 -1.99
CA ASP A 111 3.05 -18.82 -1.85
C ASP A 111 1.98 -19.19 -2.92
#